data_5faf27ad30fbeaa1328697b28961b3a7
#
_entry.id   5faf27ad30fbeaa1328697b28961b3a7
#
_cell.length_a   1.000
_cell.length_b   1.000
_cell.length_c   1.000
_cell.angle_alpha   90.00
_cell.angle_beta   90.00
_cell.angle_gamma   90.00
#
_symmetry.space_group_name_H-M   'P 1'
#
loop_
_entity.id
_entity.type
_entity.pdbx_description
1 polymer ?
#
loop_
_entity_poly.entity_id
_entity_poly.type
_entity_poly.pdbx_seq_one_letter_code
_entity_poly.pdbx_strand_id
1 'polypeptide(L)'
;MEIPLNRQIGENMTNKSFATKFLGMCILLALCSVCVFAEAKKYEPVTEKTITEDGVMLPGYTYPYKWNSEISGDPVLFEEVWGYVMISRLKDYDDETPLTDVGLFAAEVNSYGELTNVPKRSAVGTKFKGRVHLVTICESTSLSHFCIDPKYGVRDKIVEGLLEAVEEFDGLQVDWELIPGRDADNFYSFLKELKKGLGKKPLTVCVPARTKTLNQDVYSYEKIGKIADRIMIMAYDEHWTGGPAGSIASMDWCEKIADYAKTVWPANKYIFGLPFYGRIWGNKSVKQALAFNGMNRTAHENNVVTIERERGVPHYNYTVSVDVEGWYEDAYSIVERSRMYKKKGYKCIAFWRMGQEDVAVWDWIGNKKTGTDPLTVQIGIKALEEKEEEKN
;
A
#
# COMPACT_ATOMS: atom_id res chain seq x y z
N MET A 1 -55.45 37.32 -8.28
CA MET A 1 -55.71 37.74 -9.66
C MET A 1 -55.49 36.57 -10.54
N GLU A 2 -56.44 36.02 -10.89
CA GLU A 2 -57.12 35.07 -11.75
C GLU A 2 -56.28 34.55 -12.96
N ILE A 3 -56.45 33.28 -13.15
CA ILE A 3 -56.19 32.45 -14.34
C ILE A 3 -57.11 32.95 -15.51
N PRO A 4 -56.77 32.68 -16.79
CA PRO A 4 -57.66 31.70 -17.42
C PRO A 4 -56.99 30.64 -18.31
N LEU A 5 -57.66 29.46 -18.27
CA LEU A 5 -57.71 28.40 -19.25
C LEU A 5 -58.25 28.86 -20.63
N ASN A 6 -57.86 28.17 -21.67
CA ASN A 6 -58.67 27.54 -22.75
C ASN A 6 -57.75 27.28 -23.97
N ARG A 7 -57.91 26.33 -24.82
CA ARG A 7 -58.87 25.28 -25.24
C ARG A 7 -58.22 24.58 -26.46
N GLN A 8 -58.29 23.29 -26.47
CA GLN A 8 -58.77 22.36 -27.52
C GLN A 8 -58.46 22.60 -29.02
N ILE A 9 -58.08 21.54 -29.70
CA ILE A 9 -58.66 20.80 -30.86
C ILE A 9 -57.47 19.95 -31.37
N GLY A 10 -57.42 18.63 -31.51
CA GLY A 10 -58.37 17.64 -32.02
C GLY A 10 -57.84 17.13 -33.37
N GLU A 11 -57.54 15.86 -33.47
CA GLU A 11 -57.96 14.92 -34.49
C GLU A 11 -56.98 13.81 -34.81
N ASN A 12 -57.47 12.60 -34.63
CA ASN A 12 -57.23 11.37 -35.36
C ASN A 12 -55.92 11.16 -36.17
N MET A 13 -55.10 10.28 -35.67
CA MET A 13 -54.28 9.41 -36.52
C MET A 13 -54.40 7.94 -36.12
N THR A 14 -54.73 7.17 -37.11
CA THR A 14 -55.20 5.81 -37.20
C THR A 14 -54.38 4.76 -36.43
N ASN A 15 -55.13 3.90 -35.77
CA ASN A 15 -54.76 2.76 -34.92
C ASN A 15 -54.03 1.58 -35.63
N LYS A 16 -53.34 1.77 -36.72
CA LYS A 16 -52.56 0.65 -37.36
C LYS A 16 -51.05 0.77 -37.34
N SER A 17 -50.49 1.92 -36.95
CA SER A 17 -49.05 2.12 -36.87
C SER A 17 -48.47 1.85 -35.46
N PHE A 18 -49.31 1.77 -34.43
CA PHE A 18 -48.89 1.62 -33.05
C PHE A 18 -48.60 0.15 -32.67
N ALA A 19 -49.37 -0.82 -33.25
CA ALA A 19 -49.23 -2.22 -32.94
C ALA A 19 -47.92 -2.82 -33.48
N THR A 20 -47.45 -2.37 -34.65
CA THR A 20 -46.22 -2.89 -35.28
C THR A 20 -44.93 -2.35 -34.65
N LYS A 21 -44.98 -1.14 -34.13
CA LYS A 21 -43.82 -0.55 -33.39
C LYS A 21 -43.72 -1.09 -31.96
N PHE A 22 -44.84 -1.46 -31.33
CA PHE A 22 -44.85 -2.04 -30.00
C PHE A 22 -44.34 -3.48 -29.98
N LEU A 23 -44.65 -4.24 -31.04
CA LEU A 23 -44.19 -5.62 -31.19
C LEU A 23 -42.68 -5.66 -31.50
N GLY A 24 -42.16 -4.72 -32.27
CA GLY A 24 -40.72 -4.58 -32.54
C GLY A 24 -39.92 -4.18 -31.30
N MET A 25 -40.48 -3.36 -30.42
CA MET A 25 -39.83 -2.90 -29.20
C MET A 25 -39.86 -3.98 -28.10
N CYS A 26 -40.91 -4.81 -28.05
CA CYS A 26 -40.96 -5.98 -27.14
C CYS A 26 -40.00 -7.10 -27.56
N ILE A 27 -39.75 -7.28 -28.86
CA ILE A 27 -38.76 -8.26 -29.34
C ILE A 27 -37.33 -7.76 -29.11
N LEU A 28 -37.04 -6.49 -29.22
CA LEU A 28 -35.73 -5.90 -28.88
C LEU A 28 -35.46 -5.91 -27.37
N LEU A 29 -36.48 -5.74 -26.55
CA LEU A 29 -36.36 -5.86 -25.08
C LEU A 29 -36.24 -7.30 -24.60
N ALA A 30 -36.81 -8.28 -25.35
CA ALA A 30 -36.63 -9.70 -25.05
C ALA A 30 -35.26 -10.25 -25.47
N LEU A 31 -34.58 -9.61 -26.43
CA LEU A 31 -33.22 -9.97 -26.86
C LEU A 31 -32.12 -9.30 -26.01
N CYS A 32 -32.43 -8.21 -25.28
CA CYS A 32 -31.53 -7.59 -24.32
C CYS A 32 -31.63 -8.14 -22.89
N SER A 33 -32.57 -9.04 -22.61
CA SER A 33 -32.75 -9.66 -21.27
C SER A 33 -32.13 -11.05 -21.16
N VAL A 34 -31.21 -11.44 -22.04
CA VAL A 34 -30.20 -12.40 -21.69
C VAL A 34 -29.05 -11.63 -21.01
N CYS A 35 -29.36 -10.96 -19.91
CA CYS A 35 -28.38 -10.77 -18.87
C CYS A 35 -27.95 -12.17 -18.47
N VAL A 36 -26.75 -12.54 -18.85
CA VAL A 36 -26.03 -13.62 -18.21
C VAL A 36 -26.02 -13.24 -16.73
N PHE A 37 -26.98 -13.78 -15.98
CA PHE A 37 -26.78 -13.94 -14.56
C PHE A 37 -25.60 -14.89 -14.45
N ALA A 38 -24.39 -14.32 -14.38
CA ALA A 38 -23.30 -15.03 -13.76
C ALA A 38 -23.89 -15.41 -12.40
N GLU A 39 -24.15 -16.69 -12.20
CA GLU A 39 -24.51 -17.21 -10.89
C GLU A 39 -23.44 -16.68 -9.96
N ALA A 40 -23.83 -15.76 -9.09
CA ALA A 40 -22.96 -15.33 -8.01
C ALA A 40 -22.61 -16.61 -7.28
N LYS A 41 -21.36 -17.09 -7.45
CA LYS A 41 -20.88 -18.26 -6.75
C LYS A 41 -21.19 -18.02 -5.29
N LYS A 42 -22.07 -18.86 -4.74
CA LYS A 42 -22.50 -18.76 -3.37
C LYS A 42 -21.24 -18.82 -2.51
N TYR A 43 -20.90 -17.73 -1.85
CA TYR A 43 -19.78 -17.72 -0.92
C TYR A 43 -20.16 -18.61 0.25
N GLU A 44 -19.51 -19.77 0.35
CA GLU A 44 -19.65 -20.61 1.54
C GLU A 44 -18.66 -20.10 2.59
N PRO A 45 -19.15 -19.86 3.82
CA PRO A 45 -18.25 -19.41 4.89
C PRO A 45 -17.15 -20.46 5.10
N VAL A 46 -15.93 -19.98 5.19
CA VAL A 46 -14.77 -20.83 5.49
C VAL A 46 -14.87 -21.30 6.93
N THR A 47 -15.07 -22.60 7.13
CA THR A 47 -15.22 -23.21 8.45
C THR A 47 -13.91 -23.75 9.03
N GLU A 48 -12.95 -24.12 8.18
CA GLU A 48 -11.64 -24.64 8.60
C GLU A 48 -10.51 -24.13 7.70
N LYS A 49 -9.34 -23.94 8.28
CA LYS A 49 -8.10 -23.64 7.55
C LYS A 49 -7.32 -24.93 7.36
N THR A 50 -7.01 -25.25 6.13
CA THR A 50 -6.08 -26.32 5.80
C THR A 50 -4.71 -25.72 5.49
N ILE A 51 -3.68 -26.13 6.21
CA ILE A 51 -2.30 -25.79 5.90
C ILE A 51 -1.78 -26.87 4.95
N THR A 52 -1.35 -26.47 3.77
CA THR A 52 -0.68 -27.32 2.79
C THR A 52 0.80 -26.96 2.73
N GLU A 53 1.60 -27.74 2.01
CA GLU A 53 3.01 -27.42 1.76
C GLU A 53 3.18 -26.06 1.06
N ASP A 54 2.15 -25.64 0.32
CA ASP A 54 2.09 -24.37 -0.44
C ASP A 54 1.47 -23.19 0.35
N GLY A 55 1.08 -23.40 1.61
CA GLY A 55 0.51 -22.37 2.46
C GLY A 55 -0.88 -22.68 3.01
N VAL A 56 -1.59 -21.65 3.51
CA VAL A 56 -2.92 -21.78 4.08
C VAL A 56 -3.96 -21.76 2.97
N MET A 57 -4.57 -22.90 2.67
CA MET A 57 -5.73 -23.00 1.78
C MET A 57 -7.02 -22.96 2.58
N LEU A 58 -8.02 -22.27 2.05
CA LEU A 58 -9.36 -22.25 2.60
C LEU A 58 -10.17 -23.38 1.97
N PRO A 59 -10.78 -24.31 2.75
CA PRO A 59 -11.57 -25.41 2.20
C PRO A 59 -12.65 -24.93 1.23
N GLY A 60 -12.79 -25.62 0.10
CA GLY A 60 -13.76 -25.27 -0.94
C GLY A 60 -13.42 -24.04 -1.79
N TYR A 61 -12.27 -23.40 -1.54
CA TYR A 61 -11.81 -22.30 -2.34
C TYR A 61 -10.74 -22.76 -3.33
N THR A 62 -11.07 -22.71 -4.61
CA THR A 62 -10.08 -22.89 -5.68
C THR A 62 -9.61 -21.52 -6.09
N TYR A 63 -8.35 -21.20 -5.83
CA TYR A 63 -7.75 -20.00 -6.38
C TYR A 63 -7.80 -20.11 -7.91
N PRO A 64 -8.43 -19.16 -8.62
CA PRO A 64 -8.60 -19.24 -10.06
C PRO A 64 -7.29 -19.07 -10.83
N TYR A 65 -6.20 -18.72 -10.13
CA TYR A 65 -4.92 -18.38 -10.75
C TYR A 65 -3.78 -19.27 -10.23
N LYS A 66 -2.98 -19.76 -11.16
CA LYS A 66 -1.63 -20.20 -10.87
C LYS A 66 -0.75 -18.94 -10.92
N TRP A 67 -0.63 -18.23 -9.82
CA TRP A 67 -0.04 -16.92 -9.65
C TRP A 67 1.34 -16.78 -10.31
N ASN A 68 2.16 -17.82 -10.25
CA ASN A 68 3.55 -17.79 -10.68
C ASN A 68 3.78 -18.27 -12.10
N SER A 69 2.74 -18.79 -12.78
CA SER A 69 2.88 -19.36 -14.13
C SER A 69 3.18 -18.31 -15.21
N GLU A 70 3.00 -17.03 -14.90
CA GLU A 70 3.24 -15.91 -15.81
C GLU A 70 4.63 -15.29 -15.67
N ILE A 71 5.35 -15.57 -14.57
CA ILE A 71 6.69 -15.06 -14.37
C ILE A 71 7.66 -15.93 -15.18
N SER A 72 8.43 -15.28 -16.05
CA SER A 72 9.42 -15.95 -16.90
C SER A 72 10.73 -15.16 -16.96
N GLY A 73 11.81 -15.80 -17.42
CA GLY A 73 13.13 -15.19 -17.52
C GLY A 73 13.95 -15.32 -16.25
N ASP A 74 15.01 -14.54 -16.08
CA ASP A 74 15.95 -14.65 -14.98
C ASP A 74 15.47 -13.90 -13.73
N PRO A 75 15.83 -14.40 -12.54
CA PRO A 75 15.68 -13.67 -11.28
C PRO A 75 16.42 -12.33 -11.28
N VAL A 76 15.92 -11.39 -10.49
CA VAL A 76 16.47 -10.02 -10.41
C VAL A 76 17.30 -9.88 -9.14
N LEU A 77 18.60 -9.57 -9.32
CA LEU A 77 19.52 -9.40 -8.21
C LEU A 77 19.82 -7.91 -7.98
N PHE A 78 19.64 -7.46 -6.74
CA PHE A 78 19.95 -6.10 -6.30
C PHE A 78 21.23 -6.07 -5.43
N GLU A 79 21.83 -4.90 -5.27
CA GLU A 79 22.90 -4.69 -4.32
C GLU A 79 22.36 -4.57 -2.89
N GLU A 80 21.17 -4.00 -2.74
CA GLU A 80 20.46 -3.86 -1.47
C GLU A 80 18.98 -4.20 -1.66
N VAL A 81 18.49 -5.08 -0.79
CA VAL A 81 17.09 -5.47 -0.66
C VAL A 81 16.66 -5.19 0.77
N TRP A 82 15.80 -4.19 0.95
CA TRP A 82 15.32 -3.76 2.26
C TRP A 82 13.95 -4.38 2.54
N GLY A 83 13.70 -4.78 3.78
CA GLY A 83 12.38 -5.16 4.27
C GLY A 83 12.00 -4.33 5.49
N TYR A 84 10.78 -3.79 5.50
CA TYR A 84 10.26 -3.12 6.69
C TYR A 84 9.58 -4.11 7.62
N VAL A 85 10.02 -4.12 8.88
CA VAL A 85 9.53 -5.03 9.92
C VAL A 85 8.89 -4.22 11.04
N MET A 86 7.64 -4.49 11.35
CA MET A 86 6.93 -3.87 12.46
C MET A 86 7.10 -4.68 13.75
N ILE A 87 7.46 -4.03 14.85
CA ILE A 87 7.58 -4.68 16.17
C ILE A 87 6.32 -5.44 16.57
N SER A 88 5.15 -4.88 16.30
CA SER A 88 3.86 -5.52 16.58
C SER A 88 3.58 -6.76 15.73
N ARG A 89 4.40 -7.02 14.72
CA ARG A 89 4.24 -8.08 13.71
C ARG A 89 5.50 -8.90 13.48
N LEU A 90 6.39 -8.97 14.46
CA LEU A 90 7.65 -9.74 14.36
C LEU A 90 7.44 -11.21 13.99
N LYS A 91 6.31 -11.80 14.40
CA LYS A 91 5.97 -13.19 14.04
C LYS A 91 5.72 -13.41 12.54
N ASP A 92 5.46 -12.34 11.81
CA ASP A 92 5.20 -12.37 10.36
C ASP A 92 6.51 -12.23 9.56
N TYR A 93 7.65 -12.03 10.21
CA TYR A 93 8.96 -11.87 9.60
C TYR A 93 9.82 -13.13 9.79
N ASP A 94 10.41 -13.59 8.70
CA ASP A 94 11.41 -14.67 8.70
C ASP A 94 12.81 -14.06 8.52
N ASP A 95 13.71 -14.29 9.47
CA ASP A 95 15.09 -13.79 9.46
C ASP A 95 16.02 -14.50 8.45
N GLU A 96 15.52 -15.51 7.74
CA GLU A 96 16.17 -16.16 6.60
C GLU A 96 15.78 -15.55 5.24
N THR A 97 14.80 -14.64 5.20
CA THR A 97 14.43 -13.90 3.98
C THR A 97 15.65 -13.20 3.37
N PRO A 98 15.81 -13.20 2.02
CA PRO A 98 17.03 -12.70 1.35
C PRO A 98 17.13 -11.16 1.35
N LEU A 99 17.05 -10.57 2.53
CA LEU A 99 17.24 -9.14 2.75
C LEU A 99 18.70 -8.80 3.01
N THR A 100 19.14 -7.61 2.61
CA THR A 100 20.41 -7.01 3.02
C THR A 100 20.24 -6.04 4.17
N ASP A 101 19.08 -5.46 4.29
CA ASP A 101 18.76 -4.40 5.23
C ASP A 101 17.33 -4.57 5.78
N VAL A 102 17.18 -4.32 7.07
CA VAL A 102 15.87 -4.26 7.73
C VAL A 102 15.65 -2.88 8.27
N GLY A 103 14.55 -2.24 7.88
CA GLY A 103 14.02 -1.05 8.53
C GLY A 103 13.09 -1.46 9.68
N LEU A 104 13.51 -1.26 10.91
CA LEU A 104 12.74 -1.68 12.07
C LEU A 104 11.81 -0.57 12.56
N PHE A 105 10.51 -0.79 12.45
CA PHE A 105 9.43 0.15 12.78
C PHE A 105 8.97 -0.01 14.22
N ALA A 106 8.87 1.06 15.02
CA ALA A 106 9.45 2.35 14.78
C ALA A 106 9.64 3.08 16.12
N ALA A 107 10.56 4.03 16.16
CA ALA A 107 10.61 5.00 17.23
C ALA A 107 9.64 6.15 16.93
N GLU A 108 8.68 6.38 17.80
CA GLU A 108 7.71 7.47 17.71
C GLU A 108 8.14 8.64 18.59
N VAL A 109 7.63 9.84 18.31
CA VAL A 109 7.87 11.05 19.11
C VAL A 109 6.59 11.52 19.76
N ASN A 110 6.70 12.13 20.94
CA ASN A 110 5.59 12.79 21.62
C ASN A 110 5.81 14.31 21.76
N SER A 111 4.82 15.03 22.25
CA SER A 111 4.87 16.48 22.43
C SER A 111 5.84 16.95 23.53
N TYR A 112 6.41 16.06 24.32
CA TYR A 112 7.45 16.38 25.30
C TYR A 112 8.86 16.20 24.74
N GLY A 113 8.99 15.88 23.45
CA GLY A 113 10.25 15.58 22.79
C GLY A 113 10.86 14.24 23.20
N GLU A 114 10.03 13.31 23.70
CA GLU A 114 10.47 11.98 24.12
C GLU A 114 10.19 10.97 23.03
N LEU A 115 11.09 9.99 22.91
CA LEU A 115 10.85 8.83 22.06
C LEU A 115 9.97 7.81 22.81
N THR A 116 9.03 7.26 22.08
CA THR A 116 8.17 6.17 22.54
C THR A 116 8.26 4.99 21.58
N ASN A 117 7.91 3.81 22.05
CA ASN A 117 7.90 2.58 21.26
C ASN A 117 9.24 2.22 20.60
N VAL A 118 10.36 2.72 21.09
CA VAL A 118 11.68 2.48 20.51
C VAL A 118 11.97 0.97 20.45
N PRO A 119 12.16 0.41 19.25
CA PRO A 119 12.46 -1.00 19.10
C PRO A 119 13.88 -1.31 19.61
N LYS A 120 14.12 -2.55 20.00
CA LYS A 120 15.48 -3.06 20.23
C LYS A 120 15.99 -3.74 18.97
N ARG A 121 17.24 -3.47 18.59
CA ARG A 121 17.87 -4.14 17.43
C ARG A 121 17.79 -5.67 17.54
N SER A 122 17.89 -6.21 18.74
CA SER A 122 17.81 -7.64 19.02
C SER A 122 16.47 -8.29 18.69
N ALA A 123 15.41 -7.49 18.42
CA ALA A 123 14.14 -8.01 17.97
C ALA A 123 14.24 -8.63 16.56
N VAL A 124 15.16 -8.16 15.73
CA VAL A 124 15.52 -8.85 14.50
C VAL A 124 16.41 -10.04 14.88
N GLY A 125 16.02 -11.24 14.47
CA GLY A 125 16.66 -12.49 14.87
C GLY A 125 18.16 -12.54 14.58
N THR A 126 18.87 -13.46 15.25
CA THR A 126 20.33 -13.59 15.14
C THR A 126 20.79 -14.24 13.84
N LYS A 127 19.91 -14.89 13.10
CA LYS A 127 20.21 -15.47 11.79
C LYS A 127 20.38 -14.38 10.72
N PHE A 128 19.64 -13.29 10.82
CA PHE A 128 19.82 -12.15 9.93
C PHE A 128 21.22 -11.54 10.08
N LYS A 129 21.97 -11.48 8.99
CA LYS A 129 23.36 -10.99 8.94
C LYS A 129 23.52 -9.65 8.24
N GLY A 130 22.41 -9.05 7.81
CA GLY A 130 22.38 -7.73 7.19
C GLY A 130 22.41 -6.58 8.20
N ARG A 131 22.18 -5.38 7.68
CA ARG A 131 22.10 -4.15 8.48
C ARG A 131 20.68 -3.94 9.01
N VAL A 132 20.58 -3.43 10.23
CA VAL A 132 19.30 -3.06 10.84
C VAL A 132 19.28 -1.57 11.09
N HIS A 133 18.31 -0.88 10.52
CA HIS A 133 18.13 0.57 10.64
C HIS A 133 16.98 0.87 11.59
N LEU A 134 17.20 1.81 12.50
CA LEU A 134 16.10 2.36 13.29
C LEU A 134 15.26 3.27 12.39
N VAL A 135 13.96 3.02 12.34
CA VAL A 135 13.03 3.94 11.66
C VAL A 135 12.35 4.82 12.71
N THR A 136 12.35 6.13 12.49
CA THR A 136 11.54 7.07 13.30
C THR A 136 10.39 7.61 12.49
N ILE A 137 9.20 7.68 13.09
CA ILE A 137 7.97 8.12 12.44
C ILE A 137 7.31 9.31 13.15
N CYS A 138 6.64 10.14 12.36
CA CYS A 138 5.69 11.14 12.83
C CYS A 138 4.64 11.38 11.74
N GLU A 139 3.41 10.95 12.00
CA GLU A 139 2.29 11.01 11.04
C GLU A 139 1.26 12.10 11.39
N SER A 140 1.65 13.09 12.16
CA SER A 140 0.77 14.18 12.58
C SER A 140 1.33 15.53 12.16
N THR A 141 0.57 16.27 11.34
CA THR A 141 0.93 17.64 10.90
C THR A 141 1.23 18.59 12.06
N SER A 142 0.42 18.53 13.13
CA SER A 142 0.61 19.41 14.29
C SER A 142 1.80 19.00 15.14
N LEU A 143 1.97 17.68 15.34
CA LEU A 143 3.08 17.17 16.13
C LEU A 143 4.42 17.37 15.41
N SER A 144 4.49 17.09 14.12
CA SER A 144 5.71 17.31 13.32
C SER A 144 6.14 18.79 13.35
N HIS A 145 5.19 19.72 13.14
CA HIS A 145 5.45 21.15 13.29
C HIS A 145 6.04 21.49 14.66
N PHE A 146 5.37 21.01 15.72
CA PHE A 146 5.78 21.28 17.10
C PHE A 146 7.17 20.71 17.42
N CYS A 147 7.47 19.51 16.91
CA CYS A 147 8.73 18.82 17.18
C CYS A 147 9.93 19.41 16.44
N ILE A 148 9.75 19.94 15.20
CA ILE A 148 10.88 20.44 14.40
C ILE A 148 11.09 21.95 14.47
N ASP A 149 10.10 22.74 14.87
CA ASP A 149 10.26 24.18 15.03
C ASP A 149 11.02 24.48 16.33
N PRO A 150 12.24 25.06 16.27
CA PRO A 150 13.11 25.27 17.44
C PRO A 150 12.48 26.18 18.49
N LYS A 151 11.47 26.98 18.12
CA LYS A 151 10.83 27.89 19.09
C LYS A 151 10.13 27.17 20.23
N TYR A 152 9.75 25.87 20.04
CA TYR A 152 9.08 25.09 21.09
C TYR A 152 10.04 24.38 22.05
N GLY A 153 11.34 24.36 21.75
CA GLY A 153 12.39 23.87 22.64
C GLY A 153 12.43 22.34 22.85
N VAL A 154 11.70 21.55 22.03
CA VAL A 154 11.68 20.07 22.16
C VAL A 154 12.57 19.38 21.13
N ARG A 155 12.96 20.07 20.06
CA ARG A 155 13.71 19.50 18.95
C ARG A 155 15.05 18.90 19.36
N ASP A 156 15.83 19.62 20.18
CA ASP A 156 17.15 19.17 20.61
C ASP A 156 17.06 17.86 21.39
N LYS A 157 16.05 17.72 22.25
CA LYS A 157 15.77 16.48 22.99
C LYS A 157 15.44 15.31 22.08
N ILE A 158 14.66 15.55 21.00
CA ILE A 158 14.35 14.53 20.00
C ILE A 158 15.62 14.09 19.27
N VAL A 159 16.44 15.04 18.84
CA VAL A 159 17.72 14.75 18.16
C VAL A 159 18.63 13.93 19.07
N GLU A 160 18.80 14.33 20.32
CA GLU A 160 19.61 13.61 21.31
C GLU A 160 19.08 12.20 21.54
N GLY A 161 17.77 12.04 21.77
CA GLY A 161 17.14 10.73 21.95
C GLY A 161 17.28 9.80 20.73
N LEU A 162 17.13 10.33 19.50
CA LEU A 162 17.33 9.54 18.28
C LEU A 162 18.79 9.12 18.10
N LEU A 163 19.74 9.98 18.43
CA LEU A 163 21.17 9.68 18.35
C LEU A 163 21.58 8.62 19.40
N GLU A 164 21.02 8.68 20.60
CA GLU A 164 21.21 7.64 21.62
C GLU A 164 20.57 6.32 21.17
N ALA A 165 19.31 6.35 20.74
CA ALA A 165 18.60 5.13 20.33
C ALA A 165 19.27 4.40 19.14
N VAL A 166 19.88 5.15 18.21
CA VAL A 166 20.51 4.58 17.03
C VAL A 166 21.89 3.95 17.31
N GLU A 167 22.42 4.06 18.52
CA GLU A 167 23.76 3.52 18.85
C GLU A 167 23.85 2.02 18.59
N GLU A 168 22.80 1.25 18.88
CA GLU A 168 22.75 -0.17 18.63
C GLU A 168 22.37 -0.55 17.19
N PHE A 169 22.03 0.42 16.32
CA PHE A 169 21.63 0.20 14.94
C PHE A 169 22.72 0.56 13.93
N ASP A 170 22.57 0.07 12.72
CA ASP A 170 23.52 0.32 11.63
C ASP A 170 23.24 1.66 10.91
N GLY A 171 22.09 2.28 11.11
CA GLY A 171 21.71 3.57 10.53
C GLY A 171 20.37 4.05 11.06
N LEU A 172 20.02 5.29 10.70
CA LEU A 172 18.75 5.94 11.00
C LEU A 172 17.98 6.19 9.72
N GLN A 173 16.69 5.89 9.73
CA GLN A 173 15.77 6.30 8.69
C GLN A 173 14.69 7.21 9.27
N VAL A 174 14.49 8.37 8.65
CA VAL A 174 13.45 9.35 9.00
C VAL A 174 12.28 9.16 8.04
N ASP A 175 11.17 8.71 8.60
CA ASP A 175 9.89 8.51 7.91
C ASP A 175 8.83 9.41 8.55
N TRP A 176 9.05 10.70 8.45
CA TRP A 176 8.17 11.73 8.98
C TRP A 176 7.27 12.26 7.88
N GLU A 177 6.00 11.91 7.96
CA GLU A 177 5.00 12.29 6.98
C GLU A 177 4.20 13.53 7.42
N LEU A 178 3.42 14.10 6.50
CA LEU A 178 2.52 15.23 6.74
C LEU A 178 3.21 16.49 7.31
N ILE A 179 4.50 16.68 7.04
CA ILE A 179 5.21 17.90 7.45
C ILE A 179 4.63 19.10 6.68
N PRO A 180 4.21 20.18 7.38
CA PRO A 180 3.69 21.37 6.72
C PRO A 180 4.74 22.01 5.80
N GLY A 181 4.34 22.48 4.62
CA GLY A 181 5.26 23.12 3.68
C GLY A 181 6.00 24.32 4.25
N ARG A 182 5.38 25.07 5.21
CA ARG A 182 6.01 26.19 5.93
C ARG A 182 7.19 25.76 6.80
N ASP A 183 7.28 24.50 7.16
CA ASP A 183 8.33 23.96 8.04
C ASP A 183 9.50 23.33 7.27
N ALA A 184 9.56 23.51 5.96
CA ALA A 184 10.60 22.92 5.12
C ALA A 184 12.03 23.22 5.62
N ASP A 185 12.31 24.47 5.96
CA ASP A 185 13.65 24.86 6.44
C ASP A 185 13.95 24.27 7.82
N ASN A 186 12.96 24.20 8.71
CA ASN A 186 13.06 23.54 10.00
C ASN A 186 13.34 22.04 9.82
N PHE A 187 12.65 21.39 8.88
CA PHE A 187 12.87 19.98 8.58
C PHE A 187 14.28 19.73 8.03
N TYR A 188 14.73 20.52 7.08
CA TYR A 188 16.10 20.37 6.56
C TYR A 188 17.16 20.65 7.63
N SER A 189 16.92 21.58 8.54
CA SER A 189 17.82 21.83 9.67
C SER A 189 17.84 20.63 10.64
N PHE A 190 16.69 20.08 10.98
CA PHE A 190 16.56 18.85 11.78
C PHE A 190 17.33 17.67 11.16
N LEU A 191 17.17 17.43 9.85
CA LEU A 191 17.91 16.39 9.14
C LEU A 191 19.43 16.62 9.17
N LYS A 192 19.89 17.88 9.07
CA LYS A 192 21.34 18.23 9.17
C LYS A 192 21.90 17.94 10.55
N GLU A 193 21.16 18.22 11.59
CA GLU A 193 21.56 17.93 12.97
C GLU A 193 21.70 16.43 13.20
N LEU A 194 20.70 15.64 12.77
CA LEU A 194 20.77 14.19 12.81
C LEU A 194 21.97 13.66 12.02
N LYS A 195 22.16 14.11 10.76
CA LYS A 195 23.29 13.67 9.93
C LYS A 195 24.63 13.96 10.57
N LYS A 196 24.78 15.14 11.19
CA LYS A 196 26.00 15.49 11.91
C LYS A 196 26.26 14.56 13.09
N GLY A 197 25.24 14.27 13.89
CA GLY A 197 25.33 13.41 15.07
C GLY A 197 25.58 11.93 14.73
N LEU A 198 25.04 11.44 13.63
CA LEU A 198 25.20 10.05 13.16
C LEU A 198 26.64 9.66 12.76
N GLY A 199 27.48 10.65 12.48
CA GLY A 199 28.87 10.39 12.07
C GLY A 199 28.94 9.54 10.81
N LYS A 200 29.42 8.29 10.95
CA LYS A 200 29.56 7.32 9.83
C LYS A 200 28.29 6.53 9.53
N LYS A 201 27.32 6.51 10.44
CA LYS A 201 26.07 5.80 10.23
C LYS A 201 25.24 6.51 9.14
N PRO A 202 24.61 5.76 8.22
CA PRO A 202 23.81 6.38 7.16
C PRO A 202 22.53 6.98 7.71
N LEU A 203 22.18 8.16 7.17
CA LEU A 203 20.87 8.76 7.27
C LEU A 203 20.09 8.47 5.99
N THR A 204 18.96 7.82 6.10
CA THR A 204 17.98 7.63 5.02
C THR A 204 16.74 8.46 5.33
N VAL A 205 16.12 9.03 4.31
CA VAL A 205 14.87 9.79 4.47
C VAL A 205 13.82 9.24 3.51
N CYS A 206 12.66 8.87 4.05
CA CYS A 206 11.50 8.48 3.27
C CYS A 206 10.84 9.73 2.67
N VAL A 207 10.44 9.63 1.42
CA VAL A 207 9.80 10.72 0.68
C VAL A 207 8.62 10.17 -0.15
N PRO A 208 7.55 10.94 -0.28
CA PRO A 208 6.47 10.60 -1.20
C PRO A 208 6.97 10.53 -2.65
N ALA A 209 6.31 9.68 -3.46
CA ALA A 209 6.57 9.60 -4.88
C ALA A 209 6.35 10.94 -5.60
N ARG A 210 7.24 11.25 -6.54
CA ARG A 210 7.17 12.44 -7.40
C ARG A 210 7.50 12.06 -8.82
N THR A 211 6.71 12.59 -9.75
CA THR A 211 6.93 12.45 -11.21
C THR A 211 7.46 13.73 -11.84
N LYS A 212 7.58 14.79 -11.05
CA LYS A 212 8.09 16.12 -11.45
C LYS A 212 8.47 16.94 -10.21
N THR A 213 9.24 17.99 -10.42
CA THR A 213 9.50 19.00 -9.37
C THR A 213 8.22 19.72 -8.99
N LEU A 214 7.96 19.83 -7.69
CA LEU A 214 6.87 20.62 -7.13
C LEU A 214 7.41 21.91 -6.51
N ASN A 215 6.64 22.99 -6.64
CA ASN A 215 6.96 24.24 -5.96
C ASN A 215 6.70 24.07 -4.45
N GLN A 216 7.62 24.56 -3.62
CA GLN A 216 7.52 24.55 -2.16
C GLN A 216 7.34 23.12 -1.57
N ASP A 217 7.93 22.11 -2.21
CA ASP A 217 7.91 20.73 -1.72
C ASP A 217 8.87 20.57 -0.52
N VAL A 218 8.31 20.28 0.65
CA VAL A 218 9.08 19.94 1.86
C VAL A 218 9.89 18.66 1.67
N TYR A 219 9.40 17.74 0.82
CA TYR A 219 10.07 16.48 0.46
C TYR A 219 10.88 16.61 -0.84
N SER A 220 11.48 17.77 -1.09
CA SER A 220 12.32 18.01 -2.27
C SER A 220 13.48 17.02 -2.34
N TYR A 221 13.49 16.17 -3.36
CA TYR A 221 14.57 15.21 -3.61
C TYR A 221 15.95 15.90 -3.70
N GLU A 222 15.99 17.09 -4.31
CA GLU A 222 17.23 17.86 -4.42
C GLU A 222 17.75 18.29 -3.05
N LYS A 223 16.89 18.89 -2.21
CA LYS A 223 17.32 19.46 -0.93
C LYS A 223 17.63 18.36 0.09
N ILE A 224 16.78 17.33 0.17
CA ILE A 224 17.01 16.17 1.05
C ILE A 224 18.25 15.40 0.62
N GLY A 225 18.46 15.22 -0.67
CA GLY A 225 19.62 14.49 -1.20
C GLY A 225 20.96 15.16 -0.92
N LYS A 226 20.99 16.47 -0.67
CA LYS A 226 22.20 17.21 -0.20
C LYS A 226 22.56 16.88 1.25
N ILE A 227 21.61 16.36 2.04
CA ILE A 227 21.74 16.12 3.49
C ILE A 227 21.85 14.63 3.79
N ALA A 228 20.88 13.85 3.32
CA ALA A 228 20.79 12.43 3.57
C ALA A 228 21.77 11.63 2.70
N ASP A 229 22.21 10.47 3.18
CA ASP A 229 23.01 9.54 2.37
C ASP A 229 22.16 8.86 1.31
N ARG A 230 20.91 8.52 1.65
CA ARG A 230 19.93 7.86 0.77
C ARG A 230 18.56 8.52 0.85
N ILE A 231 17.83 8.45 -0.25
CA ILE A 231 16.42 8.82 -0.36
C ILE A 231 15.64 7.53 -0.61
N MET A 232 14.72 7.20 0.29
CA MET A 232 13.76 6.11 0.07
C MET A 232 12.48 6.70 -0.51
N ILE A 233 12.16 6.35 -1.75
CA ILE A 233 10.95 6.82 -2.41
C ILE A 233 9.83 5.81 -2.13
N MET A 234 8.77 6.26 -1.49
CA MET A 234 7.55 5.48 -1.28
C MET A 234 6.75 5.44 -2.59
N ALA A 235 7.16 4.54 -3.52
CA ALA A 235 6.53 4.40 -4.82
C ALA A 235 5.31 3.47 -4.77
N TYR A 236 4.39 3.78 -3.88
CA TYR A 236 3.12 3.11 -3.63
C TYR A 236 2.05 4.11 -3.18
N ASP A 237 0.82 3.63 -2.97
CA ASP A 237 -0.36 4.44 -2.71
C ASP A 237 -0.69 5.44 -3.84
N GLU A 238 -0.47 5.03 -5.12
CA GLU A 238 -0.96 5.77 -6.29
C GLU A 238 -2.47 6.02 -6.16
N HIS A 239 -3.20 4.98 -5.73
CA HIS A 239 -4.58 5.07 -5.29
C HIS A 239 -4.66 4.65 -3.82
N TRP A 240 -5.25 5.50 -2.99
CA TRP A 240 -5.33 5.33 -1.55
C TRP A 240 -6.79 5.32 -1.08
N THR A 241 -7.03 4.89 0.15
CA THR A 241 -8.39 4.64 0.71
C THR A 241 -9.37 5.81 0.56
N GLY A 242 -8.89 7.04 0.55
CA GLY A 242 -9.73 8.24 0.39
C GLY A 242 -9.91 8.72 -1.05
N GLY A 243 -9.32 8.03 -2.03
CA GLY A 243 -9.37 8.33 -3.45
C GLY A 243 -10.22 7.33 -4.24
N PRO A 244 -10.23 7.43 -5.57
CA PRO A 244 -10.85 6.44 -6.45
C PRO A 244 -10.10 5.10 -6.37
N ALA A 245 -10.82 4.00 -6.68
CA ALA A 245 -10.24 2.68 -6.82
C ALA A 245 -9.19 2.65 -7.95
N GLY A 246 -8.15 1.85 -7.76
CA GLY A 246 -7.09 1.68 -8.74
C GLY A 246 -5.84 1.01 -8.17
N SER A 247 -4.86 0.82 -9.04
CA SER A 247 -3.58 0.18 -8.74
C SER A 247 -2.87 0.84 -7.55
N ILE A 248 -2.27 0.04 -6.68
CA ILE A 248 -1.46 0.53 -5.56
C ILE A 248 -0.17 1.19 -6.08
N ALA A 249 0.40 0.63 -7.16
CA ALA A 249 1.61 1.12 -7.80
C ALA A 249 1.66 0.64 -9.27
N SER A 250 1.03 1.39 -10.19
CA SER A 250 1.04 1.01 -11.60
C SER A 250 2.43 1.12 -12.22
N MET A 251 2.70 0.30 -13.24
CA MET A 251 3.98 0.28 -13.94
C MET A 251 4.33 1.66 -14.52
N ASP A 252 3.40 2.27 -15.25
CA ASP A 252 3.60 3.56 -15.90
C ASP A 252 3.89 4.69 -14.91
N TRP A 253 3.22 4.66 -13.75
CA TRP A 253 3.45 5.64 -12.70
C TRP A 253 4.82 5.43 -12.05
N CYS A 254 5.19 4.19 -11.72
CA CYS A 254 6.50 3.85 -11.20
C CYS A 254 7.63 4.20 -12.18
N GLU A 255 7.43 4.00 -13.49
CA GLU A 255 8.38 4.44 -14.52
C GLU A 255 8.61 5.95 -14.51
N LYS A 256 7.53 6.74 -14.46
CA LYS A 256 7.61 8.21 -14.37
C LYS A 256 8.36 8.69 -13.14
N ILE A 257 8.13 8.03 -11.98
CA ILE A 257 8.87 8.33 -10.75
C ILE A 257 10.35 8.04 -10.93
N ALA A 258 10.69 6.88 -11.48
CA ALA A 258 12.06 6.47 -11.70
C ALA A 258 12.79 7.40 -12.69
N ASP A 259 12.12 7.82 -13.76
CA ASP A 259 12.70 8.75 -14.73
C ASP A 259 12.91 10.14 -14.11
N TYR A 260 11.95 10.65 -13.36
CA TYR A 260 12.11 11.92 -12.66
C TYR A 260 13.25 11.86 -11.63
N ALA A 261 13.31 10.82 -10.80
CA ALA A 261 14.34 10.70 -9.76
C ALA A 261 15.76 10.81 -10.34
N LYS A 262 16.02 10.20 -11.50
CA LYS A 262 17.32 10.28 -12.20
C LYS A 262 17.68 11.67 -12.70
N THR A 263 16.72 12.54 -12.93
CA THR A 263 17.01 13.94 -13.31
C THR A 263 17.56 14.74 -12.15
N VAL A 264 17.36 14.28 -10.90
CA VAL A 264 17.76 15.01 -9.68
C VAL A 264 19.06 14.45 -9.09
N TRP A 265 19.17 13.12 -8.93
CA TRP A 265 20.36 12.46 -8.38
C TRP A 265 20.68 11.16 -9.13
N PRO A 266 21.94 10.70 -9.10
CA PRO A 266 22.31 9.38 -9.62
C PRO A 266 21.52 8.24 -8.96
N ALA A 267 21.32 7.15 -9.69
CA ALA A 267 20.50 6.02 -9.26
C ALA A 267 20.89 5.40 -7.91
N ASN A 268 22.20 5.44 -7.57
CA ASN A 268 22.71 4.93 -6.28
C ASN A 268 22.29 5.78 -5.06
N LYS A 269 21.68 6.95 -5.27
CA LYS A 269 21.14 7.78 -4.19
C LYS A 269 19.81 7.24 -3.68
N TYR A 270 19.12 6.43 -4.45
CA TYR A 270 17.75 6.05 -4.21
C TYR A 270 17.58 4.60 -3.77
N ILE A 271 16.56 4.40 -2.93
CA ILE A 271 15.93 3.12 -2.61
C ILE A 271 14.48 3.23 -3.08
N PHE A 272 14.01 2.30 -3.91
CA PHE A 272 12.62 2.30 -4.39
C PHE A 272 11.76 1.39 -3.53
N GLY A 273 10.75 1.96 -2.87
CA GLY A 273 9.75 1.23 -2.12
C GLY A 273 8.72 0.58 -3.04
N LEU A 274 8.42 -0.70 -2.79
CA LEU A 274 7.37 -1.47 -3.44
C LEU A 274 6.38 -1.95 -2.36
N PRO A 275 5.07 -1.95 -2.65
CA PRO A 275 4.06 -2.43 -1.72
C PRO A 275 3.92 -3.95 -1.79
N PHE A 276 3.65 -4.60 -0.65
CA PHE A 276 3.23 -5.99 -0.57
C PHE A 276 1.75 -6.17 -0.22
N TYR A 277 0.97 -5.11 -0.33
CA TYR A 277 -0.42 -5.09 0.11
C TYR A 277 -1.37 -4.72 -1.03
N GLY A 278 -2.65 -4.87 -0.73
CA GLY A 278 -3.75 -4.43 -1.56
C GLY A 278 -4.74 -3.54 -0.81
N ARG A 279 -5.67 -3.00 -1.55
CA ARG A 279 -6.77 -2.18 -1.03
C ARG A 279 -8.09 -2.60 -1.67
N ILE A 280 -9.17 -2.36 -0.94
CA ILE A 280 -10.53 -2.66 -1.37
C ILE A 280 -11.37 -1.39 -1.27
N TRP A 281 -12.15 -1.12 -2.33
CA TRP A 281 -13.07 0.02 -2.40
C TRP A 281 -14.49 -0.46 -2.59
N GLY A 282 -15.41 0.04 -1.77
CA GLY A 282 -16.84 -0.17 -1.93
C GLY A 282 -17.50 1.05 -2.57
N ASN A 283 -18.47 0.84 -3.47
CA ASN A 283 -19.23 1.92 -4.09
C ASN A 283 -20.18 2.65 -3.12
N LYS A 284 -20.35 2.10 -1.92
CA LYS A 284 -21.17 2.68 -0.84
C LYS A 284 -20.45 2.56 0.49
N SER A 285 -20.68 3.55 1.35
CA SER A 285 -20.23 3.52 2.74
C SER A 285 -21.44 3.61 3.68
N VAL A 286 -21.37 2.86 4.79
CA VAL A 286 -22.37 2.97 5.87
C VAL A 286 -21.89 4.03 6.85
N LYS A 287 -22.68 5.09 7.03
CA LYS A 287 -22.40 6.15 8.01
C LYS A 287 -22.63 5.62 9.41
N GLN A 288 -21.69 5.81 10.31
CA GLN A 288 -21.74 5.28 11.67
C GLN A 288 -22.42 6.24 12.68
N ALA A 289 -22.47 7.53 12.38
CA ALA A 289 -23.12 8.53 13.23
C ALA A 289 -24.00 9.46 12.42
N LEU A 290 -25.26 9.55 12.80
CA LEU A 290 -26.25 10.40 12.15
C LEU A 290 -27.09 11.13 13.21
N ALA A 291 -27.48 12.38 12.89
CA ALA A 291 -28.49 13.08 13.65
C ALA A 291 -29.86 12.42 13.47
N PHE A 292 -30.84 12.72 14.34
CA PHE A 292 -32.20 12.16 14.31
C PHE A 292 -32.85 12.18 12.93
N ASN A 293 -32.84 13.33 12.26
CA ASN A 293 -33.40 13.45 10.90
C ASN A 293 -32.63 12.58 9.87
N GLY A 294 -31.33 12.38 10.09
CA GLY A 294 -30.53 11.49 9.27
C GLY A 294 -30.92 10.03 9.46
N MET A 295 -31.15 9.59 10.72
CA MET A 295 -31.63 8.24 11.02
C MET A 295 -32.98 7.96 10.35
N ASN A 296 -33.94 8.90 10.48
CA ASN A 296 -35.27 8.77 9.86
C ASN A 296 -35.20 8.74 8.33
N ARG A 297 -34.36 9.57 7.72
CA ARG A 297 -34.14 9.56 6.28
C ARG A 297 -33.56 8.23 5.80
N THR A 298 -32.55 7.72 6.49
CA THR A 298 -31.93 6.44 6.17
C THR A 298 -32.92 5.28 6.27
N ALA A 299 -33.78 5.28 7.32
CA ALA A 299 -34.84 4.29 7.44
C ALA A 299 -35.82 4.37 6.24
N HIS A 300 -36.28 5.57 5.87
CA HIS A 300 -37.16 5.76 4.74
C HIS A 300 -36.54 5.36 3.40
N GLU A 301 -35.30 5.78 3.14
CA GLU A 301 -34.55 5.47 1.89
C GLU A 301 -34.27 3.97 1.73
N ASN A 302 -34.22 3.22 2.83
CA ASN A 302 -34.00 1.77 2.82
C ASN A 302 -35.28 0.96 3.09
N ASN A 303 -36.45 1.59 2.95
CA ASN A 303 -37.76 0.95 3.11
C ASN A 303 -37.92 0.19 4.45
N VAL A 304 -37.39 0.74 5.53
CA VAL A 304 -37.61 0.21 6.87
C VAL A 304 -39.08 0.38 7.24
N VAL A 305 -39.77 -0.73 7.43
CA VAL A 305 -41.23 -0.76 7.71
C VAL A 305 -41.49 -0.67 9.22
N THR A 306 -40.56 -1.18 10.03
CA THR A 306 -40.75 -1.27 11.48
C THR A 306 -39.57 -0.68 12.21
N ILE A 307 -39.86 0.20 13.16
CA ILE A 307 -38.88 0.70 14.15
C ILE A 307 -39.29 0.13 15.48
N GLU A 308 -38.43 -0.70 16.05
CA GLU A 308 -38.64 -1.34 17.33
C GLU A 308 -38.01 -0.51 18.47
N ARG A 309 -38.35 -0.85 19.71
CA ARG A 309 -37.70 -0.27 20.88
C ARG A 309 -37.07 -1.34 21.75
N GLU A 310 -35.78 -1.25 21.90
CA GLU A 310 -35.05 -2.07 22.86
C GLU A 310 -34.57 -1.20 24.01
N ARG A 311 -34.92 -1.57 25.24
CA ARG A 311 -34.60 -0.79 26.44
C ARG A 311 -35.00 0.69 26.34
N GLY A 312 -36.12 0.97 25.64
CA GLY A 312 -36.62 2.32 25.46
C GLY A 312 -36.01 3.09 24.28
N VAL A 313 -34.98 2.57 23.63
CA VAL A 313 -34.28 3.22 22.51
C VAL A 313 -34.80 2.66 21.17
N PRO A 314 -35.16 3.53 20.19
CA PRO A 314 -35.56 3.05 18.86
C PRO A 314 -34.38 2.46 18.11
N HIS A 315 -34.61 1.33 17.46
CA HIS A 315 -33.66 0.71 16.53
C HIS A 315 -34.37 0.11 15.32
N TYR A 316 -33.63 -0.08 14.24
CA TYR A 316 -34.09 -0.75 13.02
C TYR A 316 -32.92 -1.43 12.33
N ASN A 317 -33.25 -2.40 11.47
CA ASN A 317 -32.29 -3.12 10.62
C ASN A 317 -32.66 -2.94 9.15
N TYR A 318 -31.65 -2.91 8.29
CA TYR A 318 -31.81 -2.97 6.85
C TYR A 318 -30.55 -3.57 6.21
N THR A 319 -30.68 -4.06 4.98
CA THR A 319 -29.57 -4.64 4.22
C THR A 319 -29.21 -3.74 3.05
N VAL A 320 -27.92 -3.56 2.83
CA VAL A 320 -27.38 -2.80 1.70
C VAL A 320 -26.46 -3.70 0.89
N SER A 321 -26.65 -3.73 -0.43
CA SER A 321 -25.68 -4.34 -1.35
C SER A 321 -24.59 -3.32 -1.68
N VAL A 322 -23.34 -3.77 -1.60
CA VAL A 322 -22.14 -2.98 -1.92
C VAL A 322 -21.36 -3.71 -3.00
N ASP A 323 -21.09 -3.03 -4.12
CA ASP A 323 -20.14 -3.53 -5.11
C ASP A 323 -18.72 -3.18 -4.64
N VAL A 324 -17.84 -4.15 -4.70
CA VAL A 324 -16.49 -4.05 -4.15
C VAL A 324 -15.47 -4.33 -5.25
N GLU A 325 -14.47 -3.45 -5.35
CA GLU A 325 -13.33 -3.58 -6.24
C GLU A 325 -12.05 -3.71 -5.41
N GLY A 326 -11.24 -4.74 -5.68
CA GLY A 326 -9.97 -5.00 -4.99
C GLY A 326 -8.78 -4.90 -5.95
N TRP A 327 -7.76 -4.19 -5.51
CA TRP A 327 -6.44 -4.11 -6.17
C TRP A 327 -5.38 -4.55 -5.20
N TYR A 328 -4.47 -5.42 -5.62
CA TYR A 328 -3.44 -5.98 -4.74
C TYR A 328 -2.18 -6.34 -5.53
N GLU A 329 -1.12 -6.62 -4.82
CA GLU A 329 0.17 -7.00 -5.38
C GLU A 329 0.40 -8.50 -5.22
N ASP A 330 0.96 -9.10 -6.26
CA ASP A 330 1.42 -10.49 -6.31
C ASP A 330 2.89 -10.56 -6.73
N ALA A 331 3.46 -11.75 -6.76
CA ALA A 331 4.85 -11.94 -7.16
C ALA A 331 5.12 -11.40 -8.57
N TYR A 332 4.20 -11.58 -9.52
CA TYR A 332 4.36 -11.10 -10.89
C TYR A 332 4.50 -9.57 -10.96
N SER A 333 3.56 -8.84 -10.34
CA SER A 333 3.57 -7.38 -10.38
C SER A 333 4.80 -6.78 -9.72
N ILE A 334 5.26 -7.37 -8.61
CA ILE A 334 6.46 -6.97 -7.88
C ILE A 334 7.72 -7.25 -8.69
N VAL A 335 7.84 -8.44 -9.29
CA VAL A 335 9.00 -8.83 -10.08
C VAL A 335 9.15 -7.97 -11.33
N GLU A 336 8.06 -7.71 -12.06
CA GLU A 336 8.10 -6.88 -13.25
C GLU A 336 8.51 -5.42 -12.94
N ARG A 337 7.98 -4.81 -11.86
CA ARG A 337 8.45 -3.49 -11.42
C ARG A 337 9.91 -3.51 -10.97
N SER A 338 10.32 -4.55 -10.28
CA SER A 338 11.73 -4.71 -9.88
C SER A 338 12.66 -4.80 -11.10
N ARG A 339 12.27 -5.54 -12.14
CA ARG A 339 12.97 -5.60 -13.42
C ARG A 339 13.08 -4.23 -14.08
N MET A 340 11.98 -3.48 -14.10
CA MET A 340 11.97 -2.10 -14.64
C MET A 340 12.96 -1.21 -13.88
N TYR A 341 12.94 -1.20 -12.53
CA TYR A 341 13.90 -0.43 -11.74
C TYR A 341 15.34 -0.88 -12.00
N LYS A 342 15.60 -2.18 -12.08
CA LYS A 342 16.92 -2.72 -12.40
C LYS A 342 17.39 -2.28 -13.79
N LYS A 343 16.54 -2.39 -14.83
CA LYS A 343 16.82 -1.94 -16.18
C LYS A 343 17.13 -0.45 -16.25
N LYS A 344 16.46 0.37 -15.43
CA LYS A 344 16.76 1.80 -15.30
C LYS A 344 18.04 2.08 -14.48
N GLY A 345 18.74 1.05 -13.99
CA GLY A 345 20.04 1.15 -13.30
C GLY A 345 19.94 1.39 -11.79
N TYR A 346 18.75 1.24 -11.20
CA TYR A 346 18.62 1.26 -9.75
C TYR A 346 19.12 -0.05 -9.15
N LYS A 347 19.74 0.06 -7.97
CA LYS A 347 20.44 -1.06 -7.34
C LYS A 347 19.86 -1.45 -5.98
N CYS A 348 18.93 -0.65 -5.48
CA CYS A 348 18.37 -0.75 -4.14
C CYS A 348 16.84 -0.65 -4.21
N ILE A 349 16.17 -1.64 -3.60
CA ILE A 349 14.72 -1.68 -3.45
C ILE A 349 14.35 -1.92 -2.00
N ALA A 350 13.12 -1.59 -1.63
CA ALA A 350 12.56 -1.80 -0.29
C ALA A 350 11.13 -2.31 -0.39
N PHE A 351 10.68 -3.08 0.58
CA PHE A 351 9.34 -3.66 0.60
C PHE A 351 8.54 -3.22 1.83
N TRP A 352 7.39 -2.59 1.61
CA TRP A 352 6.41 -2.27 2.62
C TRP A 352 5.24 -3.24 2.55
N ARG A 353 5.10 -4.13 3.49
CA ARG A 353 5.98 -4.53 4.60
C ARG A 353 6.08 -6.05 4.65
N MET A 354 7.08 -6.56 5.34
CA MET A 354 7.27 -7.99 5.55
C MET A 354 6.07 -8.63 6.25
N GLY A 355 5.73 -9.85 5.83
CA GLY A 355 4.56 -10.60 6.27
C GLY A 355 3.26 -10.24 5.54
N GLN A 356 3.35 -9.51 4.42
CA GLN A 356 2.22 -9.22 3.52
C GLN A 356 2.46 -9.70 2.09
N GLU A 357 3.66 -10.21 1.83
CA GLU A 357 4.09 -10.64 0.51
C GLU A 357 3.39 -11.90 0.01
N ASP A 358 3.24 -12.00 -1.31
CA ASP A 358 3.20 -13.28 -2.00
C ASP A 358 4.61 -13.87 -1.90
N VAL A 359 4.77 -14.94 -1.12
CA VAL A 359 6.08 -15.52 -0.79
C VAL A 359 6.86 -15.98 -2.02
N ALA A 360 6.18 -16.28 -3.12
CA ALA A 360 6.78 -16.64 -4.39
C ALA A 360 7.67 -15.52 -4.98
N VAL A 361 7.57 -14.29 -4.51
CA VAL A 361 8.46 -13.20 -4.90
C VAL A 361 9.93 -13.52 -4.62
N TRP A 362 10.21 -14.31 -3.60
CA TRP A 362 11.56 -14.65 -3.18
C TRP A 362 12.26 -15.67 -4.09
N ASP A 363 11.51 -16.36 -4.95
CA ASP A 363 12.09 -17.17 -6.03
C ASP A 363 12.70 -16.32 -7.15
N TRP A 364 12.32 -15.03 -7.20
CA TRP A 364 12.64 -14.12 -8.31
C TRP A 364 13.44 -12.89 -7.92
N ILE A 365 13.47 -12.54 -6.64
CA ILE A 365 14.19 -11.36 -6.13
C ILE A 365 15.22 -11.81 -5.09
N GLY A 366 16.47 -11.42 -5.30
CA GLY A 366 17.55 -11.74 -4.40
C GLY A 366 18.64 -10.68 -4.39
N ASN A 367 19.68 -10.97 -3.62
CA ASN A 367 20.85 -10.10 -3.51
C ASN A 367 22.16 -10.92 -3.55
N LYS A 368 23.25 -10.25 -3.92
CA LYS A 368 24.57 -10.86 -4.02
C LYS A 368 25.35 -10.93 -2.71
N LYS A 369 24.92 -10.20 -1.67
CA LYS A 369 25.70 -10.02 -0.44
C LYS A 369 25.49 -11.16 0.57
N THR A 370 24.30 -11.69 0.68
CA THR A 370 23.96 -12.72 1.68
C THR A 370 24.18 -14.15 1.19
N GLY A 371 24.56 -14.33 -0.07
CA GLY A 371 24.75 -15.66 -0.66
C GLY A 371 23.46 -16.40 -1.01
N THR A 372 22.29 -15.81 -0.73
CA THR A 372 21.00 -16.28 -1.22
C THR A 372 20.80 -15.70 -2.62
N ASP A 373 21.33 -16.41 -3.60
CA ASP A 373 21.12 -16.13 -5.02
C ASP A 373 19.95 -17.01 -5.48
N PRO A 374 18.81 -16.45 -5.90
CA PRO A 374 17.69 -17.25 -6.43
C PRO A 374 18.10 -18.17 -7.56
N LEU A 375 19.05 -17.76 -8.40
CA LEU A 375 19.66 -18.63 -9.42
C LEU A 375 20.33 -19.88 -8.81
N THR A 376 21.00 -19.73 -7.67
CA THR A 376 21.65 -20.87 -7.00
C THR A 376 20.61 -21.82 -6.41
N VAL A 377 19.51 -21.28 -5.87
CA VAL A 377 18.38 -22.08 -5.36
C VAL A 377 17.69 -22.82 -6.49
N GLN A 378 17.37 -22.15 -7.61
CA GLN A 378 16.75 -22.80 -8.78
C GLN A 378 17.63 -23.86 -9.41
N ILE A 379 18.94 -23.61 -9.54
CA ILE A 379 19.90 -24.61 -10.02
C ILE A 379 19.97 -25.79 -9.03
N GLY A 380 19.91 -25.53 -7.74
CA GLY A 380 19.86 -26.56 -6.69
C GLY A 380 18.62 -27.43 -6.76
N ILE A 381 17.45 -26.83 -6.97
CA ILE A 381 16.17 -27.55 -7.14
C ILE A 381 16.22 -28.41 -8.42
N LYS A 382 16.60 -27.84 -9.57
CA LYS A 382 16.78 -28.60 -10.80
C LYS A 382 17.74 -29.78 -10.66
N ALA A 383 18.88 -29.57 -10.00
CA ALA A 383 19.85 -30.63 -9.76
C ALA A 383 19.34 -31.72 -8.80
N LEU A 384 18.37 -31.41 -7.95
CA LEU A 384 17.69 -32.40 -7.10
C LEU A 384 16.63 -33.18 -7.88
N GLU A 385 15.85 -32.51 -8.72
CA GLU A 385 14.85 -33.13 -9.59
C GLU A 385 15.52 -34.09 -10.60
N GLU A 386 16.60 -33.68 -11.25
CA GLU A 386 17.38 -34.53 -12.16
C GLU A 386 17.95 -35.77 -11.46
N LYS A 387 18.38 -35.66 -10.18
CA LYS A 387 18.84 -36.79 -9.39
C LYS A 387 17.74 -37.73 -8.92
N GLU A 388 16.51 -37.27 -8.79
CA GLU A 388 15.36 -38.09 -8.48
C GLU A 388 14.82 -38.81 -9.72
N GLU A 389 14.87 -38.17 -10.90
CA GLU A 389 14.54 -38.81 -12.18
C GLU A 389 15.55 -39.90 -12.59
N GLU A 390 16.85 -39.75 -12.27
CA GLU A 390 17.88 -40.78 -12.49
C GLU A 390 17.76 -41.97 -11.52
N LYS A 391 16.98 -41.87 -10.43
CA LYS A 391 16.80 -42.92 -9.44
C LYS A 391 15.50 -43.74 -9.64
N ASN A 392 14.61 -43.30 -10.51
CA ASN A 392 13.38 -43.99 -10.89
C ASN A 392 13.48 -44.55 -12.31
#